data_76170c20695102cba423b1f4e359e7b9
#
_entry.id   76170c20695102cba423b1f4e359e7b9
#
_cell.length_a   1.000
_cell.length_b   1.000
_cell.length_c   1.000
_cell.angle_alpha   90.00
_cell.angle_beta   90.00
_cell.angle_gamma   90.00
#
_symmetry.space_group_name_H-M   'P 1'
#
loop_
_entity.id
_entity.type
_entity.pdbx_description
1 polymer ?
#
loop_
_entity_poly.entity_id
_entity_poly.type
_entity_poly.pdbx_seq_one_letter_code
_entity_poly.pdbx_strand_id
1 'polypeptide(L)'
;TVRILVQLRDILGIRLRAVHVHHGLRGEEADRDSRFAEALCRELSVPFSLIYADVRGLADREGISEEEAGRILRYESFESEGKKWESEEPGAGTSSVKIAVAHHSGDQAETILHNLFRGSGLGGLKGMPYVRGNVIRPLLDVSGEEIREYLRERGFSWKEDSTNHTDHYTLS
;
A
#
# COMPACT_ATOMS: atom_id res chain seq x y z
N THR A 1 -0.09 -8.22 4.16
CA THR A 1 0.01 -7.31 5.33
C THR A 1 -1.20 -7.43 6.25
N VAL A 2 -2.46 -7.25 5.76
CA VAL A 2 -3.65 -7.21 6.63
C VAL A 2 -3.84 -8.49 7.47
N ARG A 3 -3.68 -9.69 6.89
CA ARG A 3 -3.79 -10.97 7.63
C ARG A 3 -2.79 -11.07 8.78
N ILE A 4 -1.55 -10.64 8.57
CA ILE A 4 -0.51 -10.64 9.61
C ILE A 4 -0.87 -9.66 10.73
N LEU A 5 -1.29 -8.44 10.37
CA LEU A 5 -1.69 -7.44 11.36
C LEU A 5 -2.90 -7.88 12.19
N VAL A 6 -3.86 -8.58 11.57
CA VAL A 6 -5.01 -9.15 12.29
C VAL A 6 -4.57 -10.21 13.31
N GLN A 7 -3.61 -11.07 12.96
CA GLN A 7 -3.08 -12.06 13.91
C GLN A 7 -2.31 -11.40 15.07
N LEU A 8 -1.69 -10.26 14.84
CA LEU A 8 -0.89 -9.56 15.84
C LEU A 8 -1.69 -8.50 16.62
N ARG A 9 -2.92 -8.19 16.21
CA ARG A 9 -3.67 -7.04 16.76
C ARG A 9 -3.84 -7.08 18.27
N ASP A 10 -4.13 -8.27 18.81
CA ASP A 10 -4.36 -8.44 20.26
C ASP A 10 -3.04 -8.38 21.05
N ILE A 11 -1.96 -8.92 20.48
CA ILE A 11 -0.61 -8.87 21.06
C ILE A 11 -0.06 -7.45 21.09
N LEU A 12 -0.32 -6.69 20.00
CA LEU A 12 0.16 -5.32 19.84
C LEU A 12 -0.78 -4.29 20.46
N GLY A 13 -1.98 -4.70 20.89
CA GLY A 13 -3.01 -3.78 21.39
C GLY A 13 -3.45 -2.74 20.36
N ILE A 14 -3.48 -3.12 19.07
CA ILE A 14 -3.84 -2.23 17.96
C ILE A 14 -5.23 -2.51 17.43
N ARG A 15 -5.85 -1.46 16.90
CA ARG A 15 -7.07 -1.56 16.09
C ARG A 15 -6.71 -1.38 14.63
N LEU A 16 -7.47 -2.03 13.74
CA LEU A 16 -7.20 -2.04 12.31
C LEU A 16 -8.40 -1.48 11.54
N ARG A 17 -8.11 -0.72 10.52
CA ARG A 17 -9.03 -0.31 9.46
C ARG A 17 -8.29 -0.44 8.13
N ALA A 18 -8.96 -0.89 7.09
CA ALA A 18 -8.38 -1.00 5.76
C ALA A 18 -8.94 0.09 4.84
N VAL A 19 -8.06 0.66 4.01
CA VAL A 19 -8.43 1.64 3.00
C VAL A 19 -7.93 1.14 1.66
N HIS A 20 -8.81 1.09 0.67
CA HIS A 20 -8.49 0.81 -0.72
C HIS A 20 -8.76 2.03 -1.59
N VAL A 21 -7.78 2.46 -2.37
CA VAL A 21 -7.93 3.57 -3.29
C VAL A 21 -8.07 3.04 -4.71
N HIS A 22 -9.24 3.24 -5.29
CA HIS A 22 -9.56 2.84 -6.65
C HIS A 22 -9.18 3.98 -7.61
N HIS A 23 -8.19 3.75 -8.44
CA HIS A 23 -7.61 4.78 -9.33
C HIS A 23 -8.41 5.03 -10.62
N GLY A 24 -9.41 4.20 -10.93
CA GLY A 24 -10.22 4.34 -12.15
C GLY A 24 -9.49 4.04 -13.47
N LEU A 25 -8.23 3.61 -13.44
CA LEU A 25 -7.40 3.48 -14.64
C LEU A 25 -7.54 2.13 -15.36
N ARG A 26 -7.90 1.06 -14.64
CA ARG A 26 -7.88 -0.33 -15.13
C ARG A 26 -9.27 -0.96 -15.27
N GLY A 27 -10.34 -0.16 -15.26
CA GLY A 27 -11.71 -0.64 -15.46
C GLY A 27 -12.06 -1.85 -14.59
N GLU A 28 -12.53 -2.95 -15.21
CA GLU A 28 -13.01 -4.16 -14.52
C GLU A 28 -11.96 -4.84 -13.63
N GLU A 29 -10.67 -4.70 -13.94
CA GLU A 29 -9.60 -5.27 -13.11
C GLU A 29 -9.52 -4.57 -11.76
N ALA A 30 -9.55 -3.24 -11.74
CA ALA A 30 -9.56 -2.46 -10.50
C ALA A 30 -10.82 -2.71 -9.67
N ASP A 31 -11.98 -2.88 -10.33
CA ASP A 31 -13.23 -3.26 -9.67
C ASP A 31 -13.15 -4.65 -9.03
N ARG A 32 -12.50 -5.59 -9.70
CA ARG A 32 -12.30 -6.94 -9.19
C ARG A 32 -11.36 -6.97 -7.98
N ASP A 33 -10.31 -6.14 -8.01
CA ASP A 33 -9.35 -6.03 -6.92
C ASP A 33 -9.95 -5.36 -5.69
N SER A 34 -10.76 -4.31 -5.87
CA SER A 34 -11.49 -3.68 -4.77
C SER A 34 -12.50 -4.63 -4.12
N ARG A 35 -13.24 -5.41 -4.91
CA ARG A 35 -14.15 -6.46 -4.40
C ARG A 35 -13.42 -7.55 -3.62
N PHE A 36 -12.25 -7.97 -4.11
CA PHE A 36 -11.42 -8.94 -3.39
C PHE A 36 -10.93 -8.38 -2.05
N ALA A 37 -10.45 -7.13 -2.03
CA ALA A 37 -10.00 -6.46 -0.81
C ALA A 37 -11.14 -6.31 0.20
N GLU A 38 -12.33 -5.91 -0.24
CA GLU A 38 -13.52 -5.79 0.60
C GLU A 38 -13.93 -7.14 1.19
N ALA A 39 -14.00 -8.20 0.36
CA ALA A 39 -14.35 -9.55 0.80
C ALA A 39 -13.37 -10.08 1.85
N LEU A 40 -12.07 -9.86 1.63
CA LEU A 40 -11.01 -10.21 2.58
C LEU A 40 -11.16 -9.47 3.91
N CYS A 41 -11.42 -8.16 3.88
CA CYS A 41 -11.60 -7.38 5.10
C CYS A 41 -12.85 -7.81 5.87
N ARG A 42 -13.93 -8.16 5.17
CA ARG A 42 -15.16 -8.71 5.76
C ARG A 42 -14.89 -10.06 6.44
N GLU A 43 -14.17 -10.98 5.78
CA GLU A 43 -13.74 -12.26 6.35
C GLU A 43 -12.94 -12.06 7.65
N LEU A 44 -12.05 -11.08 7.67
CA LEU A 44 -11.16 -10.78 8.79
C LEU A 44 -11.79 -9.88 9.86
N SER A 45 -13.04 -9.45 9.68
CA SER A 45 -13.71 -8.48 10.56
C SER A 45 -12.91 -7.19 10.72
N VAL A 46 -12.35 -6.69 9.62
CA VAL A 46 -11.64 -5.40 9.54
C VAL A 46 -12.54 -4.39 8.82
N PRO A 47 -12.85 -3.23 9.44
CA PRO A 47 -13.56 -2.16 8.74
C PRO A 47 -12.83 -1.75 7.47
N PHE A 48 -13.59 -1.54 6.39
CA PHE A 48 -13.07 -1.27 5.04
C PHE A 48 -13.64 0.02 4.48
N SER A 49 -12.79 0.87 3.92
CA SER A 49 -13.17 2.07 3.16
C SER A 49 -12.68 1.96 1.73
N LEU A 50 -13.57 2.16 0.76
CA LEU A 50 -13.24 2.27 -0.67
C LEU A 50 -13.31 3.73 -1.09
N ILE A 51 -12.23 4.25 -1.65
CA ILE A 51 -12.11 5.64 -2.10
C ILE A 51 -11.85 5.63 -3.61
N TYR A 52 -12.64 6.38 -4.35
CA TYR A 52 -12.41 6.59 -5.79
C TYR A 52 -11.57 7.85 -5.99
N ALA A 53 -10.44 7.72 -6.69
CA ALA A 53 -9.50 8.81 -6.96
C ALA A 53 -9.50 9.18 -8.43
N ASP A 54 -9.67 10.48 -8.73
CA ASP A 54 -9.58 11.02 -10.09
C ASP A 54 -8.12 11.26 -10.48
N VAL A 55 -7.44 10.18 -10.82
CA VAL A 55 -6.00 10.20 -11.15
C VAL A 55 -5.75 10.99 -12.44
N ARG A 56 -6.57 10.80 -13.47
CA ARG A 56 -6.41 11.52 -14.76
C ARG A 56 -6.63 13.00 -14.58
N GLY A 57 -7.70 13.39 -13.89
CA GLY A 57 -7.97 14.78 -13.62
C GLY A 57 -6.86 15.48 -12.84
N LEU A 58 -6.21 14.82 -11.89
CA LEU A 58 -5.05 15.38 -11.21
C LEU A 58 -3.83 15.46 -12.12
N ALA A 59 -3.52 14.41 -12.87
CA ALA A 59 -2.39 14.36 -13.79
C ALA A 59 -2.46 15.49 -14.82
N ASP A 60 -3.64 15.70 -15.42
CA ASP A 60 -3.88 16.75 -16.41
C ASP A 60 -3.76 18.16 -15.81
N ARG A 61 -4.31 18.39 -14.60
CA ARG A 61 -4.25 19.71 -13.95
C ARG A 61 -2.84 20.11 -13.52
N GLU A 62 -2.07 19.15 -13.03
CA GLU A 62 -0.74 19.42 -12.45
C GLU A 62 0.39 19.18 -13.47
N GLY A 63 0.10 18.62 -14.64
CA GLY A 63 1.11 18.28 -15.66
C GLY A 63 2.09 17.21 -15.22
N ILE A 64 1.63 16.23 -14.44
CA ILE A 64 2.42 15.11 -13.91
C ILE A 64 1.95 13.78 -14.49
N SER A 65 2.73 12.71 -14.29
CA SER A 65 2.34 11.38 -14.74
C SER A 65 1.14 10.82 -13.96
N GLU A 66 0.35 9.92 -14.57
CA GLU A 66 -0.73 9.19 -13.89
C GLU A 66 -0.19 8.39 -12.68
N GLU A 67 1.02 7.87 -12.77
CA GLU A 67 1.68 7.16 -11.66
C GLU A 67 1.92 8.09 -10.46
N GLU A 68 2.47 9.27 -10.71
CA GLU A 68 2.71 10.26 -9.67
C GLU A 68 1.41 10.80 -9.08
N ALA A 69 0.42 11.12 -9.91
CA ALA A 69 -0.91 11.54 -9.48
C ALA A 69 -1.59 10.44 -8.62
N GLY A 70 -1.53 9.19 -9.06
CA GLY A 70 -2.06 8.05 -8.30
C GLY A 70 -1.38 7.86 -6.95
N ARG A 71 -0.07 8.10 -6.90
CA ARG A 71 0.69 8.07 -5.64
C ARG A 71 0.26 9.19 -4.70
N ILE A 72 0.15 10.41 -5.18
CA ILE A 72 -0.30 11.56 -4.38
C ILE A 72 -1.68 11.30 -3.79
N LEU A 73 -2.67 10.99 -4.63
CA LEU A 73 -4.05 10.74 -4.21
C LEU A 73 -4.18 9.58 -3.23
N ARG A 74 -3.35 8.54 -3.38
CA ARG A 74 -3.31 7.41 -2.45
C ARG A 74 -2.91 7.86 -1.04
N TYR A 75 -1.82 8.60 -0.91
CA TYR A 75 -1.35 9.07 0.40
C TYR A 75 -2.29 10.11 1.01
N GLU A 76 -2.82 11.03 0.23
CA GLU A 76 -3.84 12.00 0.69
C GLU A 76 -5.09 11.27 1.20
N SER A 77 -5.55 10.24 0.51
CA SER A 77 -6.68 9.41 0.93
C SER A 77 -6.40 8.71 2.26
N PHE A 78 -5.21 8.13 2.42
CA PHE A 78 -4.82 7.48 3.67
C PHE A 78 -4.74 8.44 4.84
N GLU A 79 -4.18 9.64 4.63
CA GLU A 79 -4.10 10.67 5.65
C GLU A 79 -5.47 11.21 6.04
N SER A 80 -6.34 11.42 5.06
CA SER A 80 -7.72 11.87 5.29
C SER A 80 -8.51 10.86 6.11
N GLU A 81 -8.47 9.57 5.74
CA GLU A 81 -9.14 8.52 6.50
C GLU A 81 -8.53 8.33 7.89
N GLY A 82 -7.21 8.48 8.03
CA GLY A 82 -6.54 8.47 9.33
C GLY A 82 -7.04 9.55 10.26
N LYS A 83 -7.10 10.80 9.79
CA LYS A 83 -7.63 11.95 10.57
C LYS A 83 -9.10 11.78 10.92
N LYS A 84 -9.90 11.25 9.99
CA LYS A 84 -11.30 10.95 10.23
C LYS A 84 -11.45 9.92 11.36
N TRP A 85 -10.65 8.86 11.31
CA TRP A 85 -10.67 7.82 12.34
C TRP A 85 -10.25 8.36 13.71
N GLU A 86 -9.20 9.20 13.79
CA GLU A 86 -8.81 9.86 15.02
C GLU A 86 -9.94 10.72 15.61
N SER A 87 -10.71 11.41 14.76
CA SER A 87 -11.83 12.22 15.20
C SER A 87 -13.06 11.43 15.66
N GLU A 88 -13.27 10.24 15.12
CA GLU A 88 -14.39 9.36 15.48
C GLU A 88 -14.21 8.72 16.86
N GLU A 89 -12.99 8.70 17.39
CA GLU A 89 -12.67 8.06 18.67
C GLU A 89 -11.91 9.00 19.62
N PRO A 90 -12.55 10.10 20.07
CA PRO A 90 -11.96 11.00 21.05
C PRO A 90 -11.83 10.27 22.38
N GLY A 91 -10.60 10.05 22.82
CA GLY A 91 -10.29 9.38 24.10
C GLY A 91 -9.37 8.17 23.98
N ALA A 92 -8.95 7.80 22.79
CA ALA A 92 -7.95 6.74 22.55
C ALA A 92 -6.53 7.14 23.05
N GLY A 93 -6.41 8.19 23.84
CA GLY A 93 -5.13 8.67 24.38
C GLY A 93 -4.22 9.25 23.29
N THR A 94 -2.92 9.19 23.52
CA THR A 94 -1.87 9.60 22.56
C THR A 94 -1.67 8.60 21.42
N SER A 95 -2.67 7.77 21.10
CA SER A 95 -2.61 6.79 20.02
C SER A 95 -2.58 7.50 18.68
N SER A 96 -1.43 7.52 18.04
CA SER A 96 -1.31 8.04 16.69
C SER A 96 -1.68 6.98 15.67
N VAL A 97 -2.54 7.32 14.71
CA VAL A 97 -2.82 6.45 13.56
C VAL A 97 -1.54 6.23 12.76
N LYS A 98 -1.24 4.97 12.44
CA LYS A 98 -0.17 4.58 11.53
C LYS A 98 -0.75 3.99 10.26
N ILE A 99 -0.18 4.36 9.13
CA ILE A 99 -0.56 3.87 7.80
C ILE A 99 0.42 2.75 7.42
N ALA A 100 -0.03 1.50 7.52
CA ALA A 100 0.77 0.35 7.14
C ALA A 100 0.62 0.07 5.64
N VAL A 101 1.73 0.16 4.89
CA VAL A 101 1.78 -0.17 3.45
C VAL A 101 2.55 -1.48 3.23
N ALA A 102 2.17 -2.20 2.18
CA ALA A 102 2.64 -3.57 1.92
C ALA A 102 3.94 -3.63 1.09
N HIS A 103 4.77 -2.59 1.11
CA HIS A 103 6.08 -2.65 0.45
C HIS A 103 6.93 -3.77 1.02
N HIS A 104 7.63 -4.49 0.15
CA HIS A 104 8.48 -5.63 0.46
C HIS A 104 9.91 -5.45 -0.09
N SER A 105 10.79 -6.41 0.08
CA SER A 105 12.21 -6.28 -0.33
C SER A 105 12.40 -6.09 -1.84
N GLY A 106 11.49 -6.59 -2.67
CA GLY A 106 11.49 -6.34 -4.11
C GLY A 106 11.29 -4.85 -4.43
N ASP A 107 10.26 -4.22 -3.83
CA ASP A 107 10.03 -2.77 -4.01
C ASP A 107 11.21 -1.93 -3.52
N GLN A 108 11.88 -2.41 -2.47
CA GLN A 108 13.09 -1.77 -1.96
C GLN A 108 14.23 -1.81 -3.00
N ALA A 109 14.46 -2.99 -3.62
CA ALA A 109 15.47 -3.16 -4.66
C ALA A 109 15.16 -2.29 -5.88
N GLU A 110 13.92 -2.27 -6.34
CA GLU A 110 13.47 -1.41 -7.46
C GLU A 110 13.70 0.07 -7.15
N THR A 111 13.36 0.52 -5.95
CA THR A 111 13.58 1.90 -5.52
C THR A 111 15.06 2.27 -5.55
N ILE A 112 15.94 1.40 -5.06
CA ILE A 112 17.38 1.63 -5.04
C ILE A 112 17.93 1.68 -6.48
N LEU A 113 17.54 0.73 -7.33
CA LEU A 113 17.96 0.70 -8.73
C LEU A 113 17.49 1.94 -9.49
N HIS A 114 16.24 2.33 -9.34
CA HIS A 114 15.70 3.53 -9.95
C HIS A 114 16.46 4.80 -9.53
N ASN A 115 16.76 4.93 -8.23
CA ASN A 115 17.55 6.04 -7.73
C ASN A 115 18.99 6.03 -8.29
N LEU A 116 19.59 4.85 -8.42
CA LEU A 116 20.94 4.68 -8.99
C LEU A 116 20.97 5.15 -10.46
N PHE A 117 20.01 4.71 -11.28
CA PHE A 117 19.92 5.10 -12.69
C PHE A 117 19.66 6.59 -12.88
N ARG A 118 18.96 7.23 -11.93
CA ARG A 118 18.77 8.70 -11.94
C ARG A 118 19.98 9.49 -11.41
N GLY A 119 21.07 8.84 -11.04
CA GLY A 119 22.28 9.51 -10.57
C GLY A 119 22.14 10.09 -9.17
N SER A 120 21.25 9.57 -8.34
CA SER A 120 20.96 10.08 -6.99
C SER A 120 22.07 9.74 -6.00
N GLY A 121 23.33 9.93 -6.25
CA GLY A 121 24.43 9.81 -5.28
C GLY A 121 24.24 8.77 -4.15
N LEU A 122 25.08 8.77 -3.12
CA LEU A 122 24.97 7.84 -1.97
C LEU A 122 23.64 7.96 -1.19
N GLY A 123 22.95 9.09 -1.27
CA GLY A 123 21.64 9.29 -0.64
C GLY A 123 20.54 8.41 -1.25
N GLY A 124 20.61 8.13 -2.54
CA GLY A 124 19.64 7.27 -3.26
C GLY A 124 19.77 5.80 -2.92
N LEU A 125 20.94 5.35 -2.47
CA LEU A 125 21.19 3.95 -2.09
C LEU A 125 20.53 3.56 -0.77
N LYS A 126 20.00 4.50 0.00
CA LYS A 126 19.31 4.20 1.27
C LYS A 126 17.95 3.54 1.07
N GLY A 127 17.38 3.59 -0.14
CA GLY A 127 16.06 3.05 -0.41
C GLY A 127 14.94 3.70 0.42
N MET A 128 13.87 2.94 0.65
CA MET A 128 12.74 3.39 1.47
C MET A 128 13.00 3.14 2.96
N PRO A 129 12.72 4.11 3.86
CA PRO A 129 12.80 3.87 5.30
C PRO A 129 11.62 3.02 5.79
N TYR A 130 11.83 2.25 6.87
CA TYR A 130 10.75 1.49 7.53
C TYR A 130 9.62 2.38 8.05
N VAL A 131 9.98 3.55 8.53
CA VAL A 131 9.06 4.55 9.07
C VAL A 131 9.34 5.89 8.43
N ARG A 132 8.30 6.54 7.91
CA ARG A 132 8.35 7.91 7.40
C ARG A 132 7.09 8.64 7.87
N GLY A 133 7.24 9.49 8.89
CA GLY A 133 6.08 10.14 9.52
C GLY A 133 5.13 9.11 10.15
N ASN A 134 3.89 9.08 9.68
CA ASN A 134 2.88 8.11 10.10
C ASN A 134 2.84 6.83 9.23
N VAL A 135 3.62 6.77 8.15
CA VAL A 135 3.68 5.60 7.26
C VAL A 135 4.70 4.59 7.78
N ILE A 136 4.30 3.33 7.91
CA ILE A 136 5.14 2.20 8.29
C ILE A 136 5.15 1.12 7.19
N ARG A 137 6.25 0.37 7.07
CA ARG A 137 6.47 -0.69 6.07
C ARG A 137 6.85 -1.99 6.76
N PRO A 138 5.89 -2.72 7.32
CA PRO A 138 6.18 -3.90 8.16
C PRO A 138 6.83 -5.07 7.41
N LEU A 139 6.73 -5.12 6.08
CA LEU A 139 7.22 -6.21 5.25
C LEU A 139 8.48 -5.86 4.45
N LEU A 140 9.14 -4.74 4.75
CA LEU A 140 10.21 -4.20 3.89
C LEU A 140 11.41 -5.14 3.72
N ASP A 141 11.68 -6.03 4.69
CA ASP A 141 12.75 -7.04 4.62
C ASP A 141 12.28 -8.41 4.13
N VAL A 142 10.98 -8.58 3.96
CA VAL A 142 10.40 -9.87 3.55
C VAL A 142 10.34 -9.91 2.03
N SER A 143 10.78 -11.00 1.43
CA SER A 143 10.69 -11.19 -0.02
C SER A 143 9.26 -11.52 -0.48
N GLY A 144 8.95 -11.20 -1.73
CA GLY A 144 7.68 -11.59 -2.33
C GLY A 144 7.46 -13.11 -2.34
N GLU A 145 8.55 -13.91 -2.39
CA GLU A 145 8.49 -15.37 -2.33
C GLU A 145 8.09 -15.86 -0.93
N GLU A 146 8.72 -15.37 0.13
CA GLU A 146 8.36 -15.67 1.51
C GLU A 146 6.91 -15.28 1.82
N ILE A 147 6.43 -14.16 1.26
CA ILE A 147 5.02 -13.76 1.41
C ILE A 147 4.10 -14.79 0.74
N ARG A 148 4.41 -15.24 -0.49
CA ARG A 148 3.62 -16.25 -1.19
C ARG A 148 3.67 -17.61 -0.49
N GLU A 149 4.82 -18.02 0.01
CA GLU A 149 4.99 -19.26 0.79
C GLU A 149 4.14 -19.25 2.05
N TYR A 150 4.22 -18.18 2.83
CA TYR A 150 3.37 -17.96 4.01
C TYR A 150 1.86 -18.08 3.69
N LEU A 151 1.42 -17.50 2.58
CA LEU A 151 0.02 -17.57 2.16
C LEU A 151 -0.37 -18.97 1.74
N ARG A 152 0.51 -19.67 1.01
CA ARG A 152 0.30 -21.04 0.52
C ARG A 152 0.20 -22.04 1.65
N GLU A 153 1.12 -21.99 2.61
CA GLU A 153 1.13 -22.87 3.79
C GLU A 153 -0.14 -22.78 4.63
N ARG A 154 -0.80 -21.61 4.61
CA ARG A 154 -2.04 -21.36 5.35
C ARG A 154 -3.31 -21.50 4.50
N GLY A 155 -3.18 -21.94 3.26
CA GLY A 155 -4.31 -22.08 2.34
C GLY A 155 -5.01 -20.76 2.01
N PHE A 156 -4.31 -19.62 2.12
CA PHE A 156 -4.88 -18.32 1.81
C PHE A 156 -4.77 -18.02 0.32
N SER A 157 -5.83 -17.50 -0.25
CA SER A 157 -5.81 -16.96 -1.61
C SER A 157 -5.20 -15.56 -1.64
N TRP A 158 -4.55 -15.24 -2.75
CA TRP A 158 -4.06 -13.89 -3.06
C TRP A 158 -4.36 -13.54 -4.52
N LYS A 159 -4.21 -12.29 -4.86
CA LYS A 159 -4.21 -11.81 -6.24
C LYS A 159 -2.82 -11.32 -6.60
N GLU A 160 -2.39 -11.68 -7.80
CA GLU A 160 -1.19 -11.10 -8.42
C GLU A 160 -1.63 -9.92 -9.29
N ASP A 161 -0.90 -8.82 -9.19
CA ASP A 161 -1.10 -7.67 -10.07
C ASP A 161 -0.51 -8.03 -11.44
N SER A 162 -1.31 -7.89 -12.49
CA SER A 162 -0.91 -8.20 -13.87
C SER A 162 0.30 -7.38 -14.34
N THR A 163 0.54 -6.22 -13.73
CA THR A 163 1.72 -5.38 -14.04
C THR A 163 3.04 -5.96 -13.54
N ASN A 164 3.03 -6.90 -12.61
CA ASN A 164 4.26 -7.58 -12.15
C ASN A 164 4.85 -8.52 -13.21
N HIS A 165 4.13 -8.79 -14.30
CA HIS A 165 4.58 -9.64 -15.41
C HIS A 165 4.99 -8.87 -16.68
N THR A 166 4.91 -7.56 -16.66
CA THR A 166 5.39 -6.74 -17.79
C THR A 166 6.86 -6.39 -17.59
N ASP A 167 7.74 -7.24 -18.14
CA ASP A 167 9.15 -6.95 -18.39
C ASP A 167 9.27 -5.81 -19.41
N HIS A 168 9.05 -4.59 -19.01
CA HIS A 168 9.33 -3.40 -19.77
C HIS A 168 10.65 -2.77 -19.36
N TYR A 169 11.72 -3.56 -19.41
CA TYR A 169 13.07 -3.02 -19.54
C TYR A 169 13.58 -3.27 -20.96
N THR A 170 13.15 -2.43 -21.88
CA THR A 170 13.90 -2.27 -23.14
C THR A 170 15.09 -1.38 -22.81
N LEU A 171 16.26 -2.01 -22.62
CA LEU A 171 17.54 -1.32 -22.65
C LEU A 171 17.77 -0.92 -24.11
N SER A 172 17.63 0.36 -24.41
CA SER A 172 18.12 0.99 -25.64
C SER A 172 19.31 1.84 -25.31
#